data_f460babeaaf2fad2674dd839b206a7d8
#
_entry.id   f460babeaaf2fad2674dd839b206a7d8
#
_cell.length_a   1.000
_cell.length_b   1.000
_cell.length_c   1.000
_cell.angle_alpha   90.00
_cell.angle_beta   90.00
_cell.angle_gamma   90.00
#
_symmetry.space_group_name_H-M   'P 1'
#
loop_
_entity.id
_entity.type
_entity.pdbx_description
1 polymer ?
#
loop_
_entity_poly.entity_id
_entity_poly.type
_entity_poly.pdbx_seq_one_letter_code
_entity_poly.pdbx_strand_id
1 'polypeptide(L)'
;MSAAWIAKEAGFKVDPDTSILIVECKEVGPNEPLTREKLSPVLAMLKAENVEDGLNKSEQMVMFNGIGHSAAIHTANEDLVKEFGKRVKACRIIWNSPSTFGGIGNIYNSFIPSLTLGCGSYGHNSVAGNISTVNLLNIKKVGQRRNNMQWFKIPSKIYIEKNSIEYLHDMNEMSRVFIVTDQSMVKLGYVTKVTDQLESRPSRGRGKITYELFCDVEPDPSIQTVKKGLSLMQAFQPDTIIAIGGGSAMDAAK
;
A
#
# COMPACT_ATOMS: atom_id res chain seq x y z
N MET A 1 -7.43 -7.89 -42.32
CA MET A 1 -8.46 -7.16 -43.09
C MET A 1 -8.05 -5.71 -43.18
N SER A 2 -8.19 -5.07 -44.36
CA SER A 2 -7.87 -3.63 -44.50
C SER A 2 -9.02 -2.77 -43.98
N ALA A 3 -8.72 -1.50 -43.68
CA ALA A 3 -9.73 -0.53 -43.23
C ALA A 3 -10.82 -0.33 -44.33
N ALA A 4 -10.41 -0.26 -45.60
CA ALA A 4 -11.35 -0.15 -46.72
C ALA A 4 -12.28 -1.36 -46.83
N TRP A 5 -11.77 -2.57 -46.56
CA TRP A 5 -12.61 -3.77 -46.54
C TRP A 5 -13.65 -3.71 -45.38
N ILE A 6 -13.21 -3.35 -44.18
CA ILE A 6 -14.08 -3.20 -43.00
C ILE A 6 -15.18 -2.15 -43.27
N ALA A 7 -14.79 -1.01 -43.84
CA ALA A 7 -15.73 0.05 -44.19
C ALA A 7 -16.80 -0.45 -45.18
N LYS A 8 -16.38 -1.19 -46.22
CA LYS A 8 -17.28 -1.75 -47.20
C LYS A 8 -18.29 -2.71 -46.56
N GLU A 9 -17.85 -3.64 -45.72
CA GLU A 9 -18.73 -4.57 -45.00
C GLU A 9 -19.71 -3.86 -44.06
N ALA A 10 -19.29 -2.72 -43.51
CA ALA A 10 -20.11 -1.86 -42.66
C ALA A 10 -21.01 -0.89 -43.47
N GLY A 11 -20.98 -0.94 -44.80
CA GLY A 11 -21.81 -0.12 -45.66
C GLY A 11 -21.29 1.30 -45.92
N PHE A 12 -20.04 1.59 -45.57
CA PHE A 12 -19.39 2.91 -45.76
C PHE A 12 -18.54 2.90 -47.04
N LYS A 13 -18.57 4.01 -47.75
CA LYS A 13 -17.67 4.26 -48.89
C LYS A 13 -16.47 5.06 -48.40
N VAL A 14 -15.28 4.51 -48.59
CA VAL A 14 -14.02 5.16 -48.29
C VAL A 14 -13.07 4.98 -49.46
N ASP A 15 -11.96 5.76 -49.49
CA ASP A 15 -10.91 5.57 -50.46
C ASP A 15 -10.27 4.17 -50.32
N PRO A 16 -9.94 3.47 -51.38
CA PRO A 16 -9.26 2.18 -51.35
C PRO A 16 -7.95 2.17 -50.52
N ASP A 17 -7.26 3.29 -50.48
CA ASP A 17 -5.98 3.51 -49.76
C ASP A 17 -6.20 3.89 -48.28
N THR A 18 -7.45 3.91 -47.77
CA THR A 18 -7.74 4.21 -46.39
C THR A 18 -7.05 3.19 -45.49
N SER A 19 -6.14 3.65 -44.63
CA SER A 19 -5.34 2.85 -43.74
C SER A 19 -5.98 2.66 -42.36
N ILE A 20 -6.86 3.57 -41.92
CA ILE A 20 -7.50 3.54 -40.62
C ILE A 20 -8.91 4.13 -40.64
N LEU A 21 -9.80 3.61 -39.82
CA LEU A 21 -11.13 4.16 -39.55
C LEU A 21 -11.15 4.71 -38.13
N ILE A 22 -11.69 5.91 -37.95
CA ILE A 22 -11.86 6.54 -36.64
C ILE A 22 -13.35 6.72 -36.38
N VAL A 23 -13.83 6.22 -35.24
CA VAL A 23 -15.23 6.31 -34.83
C VAL A 23 -15.32 7.17 -33.58
N GLU A 24 -16.07 8.26 -33.63
CA GLU A 24 -16.39 9.06 -32.45
C GLU A 24 -17.43 8.34 -31.60
N CYS A 25 -17.03 7.96 -30.39
CA CYS A 25 -17.86 7.32 -29.36
C CYS A 25 -18.24 8.35 -28.29
N LYS A 26 -19.41 8.17 -27.66
CA LYS A 26 -19.91 9.08 -26.62
C LYS A 26 -19.51 8.66 -25.24
N GLU A 27 -19.49 7.38 -24.98
CA GLU A 27 -19.19 6.78 -23.66
C GLU A 27 -18.29 5.55 -23.82
N VAL A 28 -17.75 5.07 -22.70
CA VAL A 28 -17.01 3.80 -22.64
C VAL A 28 -17.92 2.74 -22.06
N GLY A 29 -18.04 1.60 -22.71
CA GLY A 29 -18.79 0.49 -22.12
C GLY A 29 -19.56 -0.36 -23.13
N PRO A 30 -20.44 -1.24 -22.64
CA PRO A 30 -21.16 -2.21 -23.46
C PRO A 30 -22.06 -1.59 -24.55
N ASN A 31 -22.57 -0.37 -24.29
CA ASN A 31 -23.42 0.36 -25.25
C ASN A 31 -22.64 0.93 -26.43
N GLU A 32 -21.32 1.08 -26.26
CA GLU A 32 -20.37 1.54 -27.29
C GLU A 32 -19.29 0.46 -27.50
N PRO A 33 -19.60 -0.69 -28.11
CA PRO A 33 -18.71 -1.84 -28.18
C PRO A 33 -17.39 -1.54 -28.93
N LEU A 34 -17.35 -0.49 -29.73
CA LEU A 34 -16.13 -0.03 -30.40
C LEU A 34 -15.09 0.58 -29.44
N THR A 35 -15.46 0.84 -28.17
CA THR A 35 -14.51 1.25 -27.13
C THR A 35 -13.71 0.07 -26.54
N ARG A 36 -14.01 -1.16 -26.91
CA ARG A 36 -13.18 -2.34 -26.61
C ARG A 36 -11.90 -2.34 -27.45
N GLU A 37 -10.89 -3.10 -26.97
CA GLU A 37 -9.74 -3.44 -27.80
C GLU A 37 -10.19 -4.13 -29.10
N LYS A 38 -9.62 -3.68 -30.21
CA LYS A 38 -9.87 -4.23 -31.55
C LYS A 38 -8.53 -4.49 -32.23
N LEU A 39 -8.24 -5.72 -32.57
CA LEU A 39 -7.07 -6.07 -33.37
C LEU A 39 -7.35 -5.81 -34.86
N SER A 40 -7.72 -4.57 -35.17
CA SER A 40 -8.13 -4.13 -36.50
C SER A 40 -7.82 -2.64 -36.69
N PRO A 41 -7.76 -2.13 -37.94
CA PRO A 41 -7.51 -0.72 -38.20
C PRO A 41 -8.75 0.16 -37.96
N VAL A 42 -9.37 0.00 -36.79
CA VAL A 42 -10.51 0.79 -36.31
C VAL A 42 -10.20 1.36 -34.95
N LEU A 43 -10.18 2.68 -34.81
CA LEU A 43 -9.99 3.36 -33.54
C LEU A 43 -11.29 3.97 -33.02
N ALA A 44 -11.52 3.82 -31.72
CA ALA A 44 -12.50 4.63 -31.02
C ALA A 44 -11.86 5.95 -30.57
N MET A 45 -12.58 7.03 -30.75
CA MET A 45 -12.21 8.37 -30.31
C MET A 45 -13.27 8.88 -29.35
N LEU A 46 -12.85 9.36 -28.19
CA LEU A 46 -13.71 10.01 -27.21
C LEU A 46 -13.21 11.43 -26.99
N LYS A 47 -14.13 12.39 -26.99
CA LYS A 47 -13.83 13.76 -26.56
C LYS A 47 -13.89 13.88 -25.05
N ALA A 48 -12.94 14.57 -24.46
CA ALA A 48 -12.93 14.92 -23.06
C ALA A 48 -13.26 16.39 -22.87
N GLU A 49 -14.09 16.72 -21.89
CA GLU A 49 -14.46 18.10 -21.56
C GLU A 49 -13.35 18.84 -20.83
N ASN A 50 -12.57 18.11 -20.05
CA ASN A 50 -11.44 18.61 -19.27
C ASN A 50 -10.46 17.49 -18.98
N VAL A 51 -9.36 17.81 -18.28
CA VAL A 51 -8.31 16.85 -17.94
C VAL A 51 -8.84 15.69 -17.09
N GLU A 52 -9.66 15.99 -16.10
CA GLU A 52 -10.21 14.96 -15.20
C GLU A 52 -11.14 13.98 -15.96
N ASP A 53 -11.98 14.49 -16.83
CA ASP A 53 -12.82 13.67 -17.70
C ASP A 53 -11.98 12.79 -18.64
N GLY A 54 -10.87 13.34 -19.17
CA GLY A 54 -9.92 12.58 -19.98
C GLY A 54 -9.25 11.45 -19.23
N LEU A 55 -8.84 11.69 -17.98
CA LEU A 55 -8.29 10.64 -17.09
C LEU A 55 -9.31 9.56 -16.79
N ASN A 56 -10.54 9.95 -16.47
CA ASN A 56 -11.64 9.03 -16.18
C ASN A 56 -11.97 8.13 -17.38
N LYS A 57 -12.10 8.70 -18.58
CA LYS A 57 -12.36 7.96 -19.82
C LYS A 57 -11.21 7.01 -20.14
N SER A 58 -9.96 7.43 -19.95
CA SER A 58 -8.78 6.59 -20.17
C SER A 58 -8.75 5.39 -19.23
N GLU A 59 -9.05 5.60 -17.95
CA GLU A 59 -9.15 4.54 -16.95
C GLU A 59 -10.27 3.56 -17.30
N GLN A 60 -11.46 4.07 -17.64
CA GLN A 60 -12.61 3.26 -18.06
C GLN A 60 -12.30 2.41 -19.29
N MET A 61 -11.65 2.96 -20.32
CA MET A 61 -11.28 2.21 -21.52
C MET A 61 -10.33 1.05 -21.20
N VAL A 62 -9.31 1.28 -20.38
CA VAL A 62 -8.38 0.22 -19.97
C VAL A 62 -9.09 -0.84 -19.14
N MET A 63 -9.97 -0.45 -18.23
CA MET A 63 -10.73 -1.37 -17.37
C MET A 63 -11.79 -2.16 -18.15
N PHE A 64 -12.36 -1.57 -19.18
CA PHE A 64 -13.43 -2.23 -19.96
C PHE A 64 -12.91 -3.40 -20.79
N ASN A 65 -11.76 -3.25 -21.44
CA ASN A 65 -11.15 -4.35 -22.19
C ASN A 65 -9.72 -4.00 -22.65
N GLY A 66 -8.73 -4.25 -21.88
CA GLY A 66 -7.33 -3.96 -22.24
C GLY A 66 -6.44 -3.75 -21.06
N ILE A 67 -6.85 -4.21 -19.89
CA ILE A 67 -6.10 -4.04 -18.65
C ILE A 67 -4.68 -4.59 -18.77
N GLY A 68 -3.71 -3.76 -18.41
CA GLY A 68 -2.34 -4.17 -18.09
C GLY A 68 -1.31 -3.98 -19.19
N HIS A 69 -1.66 -3.78 -20.46
CA HIS A 69 -0.67 -3.74 -21.54
C HIS A 69 0.12 -2.42 -21.58
N SER A 70 -0.37 -1.42 -22.29
CA SER A 70 0.32 -0.14 -22.50
C SER A 70 -0.69 0.99 -22.65
N ALA A 71 -0.32 2.18 -22.19
CA ALA A 71 -1.07 3.41 -22.41
C ALA A 71 -0.10 4.55 -22.74
N ALA A 72 -0.52 5.47 -23.60
CA ALA A 72 0.28 6.63 -23.97
C ALA A 72 -0.44 7.92 -23.57
N ILE A 73 0.36 8.90 -23.16
CA ILE A 73 -0.09 10.25 -22.85
C ILE A 73 0.79 11.26 -23.56
N HIS A 74 0.18 12.28 -24.16
CA HIS A 74 0.86 13.38 -24.81
C HIS A 74 0.55 14.68 -24.06
N THR A 75 1.53 15.20 -23.34
CA THR A 75 1.39 16.40 -22.52
C THR A 75 2.77 17.00 -22.20
N ALA A 76 2.82 18.30 -21.93
CA ALA A 76 3.98 18.95 -21.34
C ALA A 76 3.95 18.98 -19.80
N ASN A 77 2.86 18.56 -19.19
CA ASN A 77 2.66 18.60 -17.74
C ASN A 77 3.10 17.26 -17.08
N GLU A 78 4.24 17.25 -16.41
CA GLU A 78 4.79 16.08 -15.74
C GLU A 78 3.90 15.55 -14.60
N ASP A 79 3.21 16.42 -13.87
CA ASP A 79 2.35 16.00 -12.78
C ASP A 79 1.12 15.26 -13.30
N LEU A 80 0.63 15.68 -14.49
CA LEU A 80 -0.43 14.93 -15.17
C LEU A 80 0.06 13.55 -15.64
N VAL A 81 1.30 13.41 -16.06
CA VAL A 81 1.88 12.09 -16.42
C VAL A 81 1.94 11.19 -15.21
N LYS A 82 2.36 11.71 -14.04
CA LYS A 82 2.39 10.97 -12.78
C LYS A 82 0.98 10.52 -12.35
N GLU A 83 0.00 11.41 -12.47
CA GLU A 83 -1.39 11.10 -12.13
C GLU A 83 -1.98 10.05 -13.07
N PHE A 84 -1.78 10.20 -14.38
CA PHE A 84 -2.17 9.21 -15.38
C PHE A 84 -1.56 7.84 -15.08
N GLY A 85 -0.26 7.81 -14.74
CA GLY A 85 0.45 6.57 -14.39
C GLY A 85 -0.06 5.88 -13.13
N LYS A 86 -0.60 6.64 -12.16
CA LYS A 86 -1.20 6.07 -10.95
C LYS A 86 -2.59 5.46 -11.22
N ARG A 87 -3.37 6.09 -12.09
CA ARG A 87 -4.77 5.72 -12.34
C ARG A 87 -4.92 4.62 -13.37
N VAL A 88 -4.21 4.75 -14.49
CA VAL A 88 -4.35 3.85 -15.64
C VAL A 88 -3.61 2.55 -15.37
N LYS A 89 -4.33 1.44 -15.30
CA LYS A 89 -3.79 0.12 -15.00
C LYS A 89 -3.10 -0.52 -16.21
N ALA A 90 -1.97 0.05 -16.60
CA ALA A 90 -1.11 -0.44 -17.65
C ALA A 90 0.34 -0.60 -17.14
N CYS A 91 1.03 -1.64 -17.59
CA CYS A 91 2.43 -1.90 -17.20
C CYS A 91 3.42 -0.88 -17.80
N ARG A 92 3.02 -0.24 -18.89
CA ARG A 92 3.84 0.74 -19.61
C ARG A 92 3.06 2.00 -19.80
N ILE A 93 3.54 3.08 -19.24
CA ILE A 93 3.05 4.44 -19.49
C ILE A 93 4.07 5.11 -20.41
N ILE A 94 3.63 5.49 -21.60
CA ILE A 94 4.46 6.04 -22.65
C ILE A 94 4.16 7.53 -22.75
N TRP A 95 5.17 8.35 -22.56
CA TRP A 95 5.03 9.80 -22.55
C TRP A 95 5.58 10.39 -23.83
N ASN A 96 4.76 11.17 -24.53
CA ASN A 96 5.10 11.92 -25.75
C ASN A 96 5.74 11.06 -26.86
N SER A 97 5.36 9.81 -26.94
CA SER A 97 5.80 8.86 -27.95
C SER A 97 4.63 7.98 -28.41
N PRO A 98 4.63 7.53 -29.66
CA PRO A 98 3.61 6.60 -30.14
C PRO A 98 3.60 5.31 -29.31
N SER A 99 2.40 4.81 -28.98
CA SER A 99 2.24 3.65 -28.08
C SER A 99 3.02 2.43 -28.56
N THR A 100 2.95 2.09 -29.84
CA THR A 100 3.63 0.91 -30.40
C THR A 100 5.15 1.02 -30.28
N PHE A 101 5.74 2.09 -30.77
CA PHE A 101 7.19 2.27 -30.74
C PHE A 101 7.70 2.53 -29.32
N GLY A 102 6.99 3.34 -28.55
CA GLY A 102 7.33 3.58 -27.15
C GLY A 102 7.25 2.32 -26.30
N GLY A 103 6.29 1.44 -26.55
CA GLY A 103 6.18 0.15 -25.86
C GLY A 103 7.34 -0.81 -26.15
N ILE A 104 7.90 -0.77 -27.35
CA ILE A 104 9.07 -1.56 -27.74
C ILE A 104 10.34 -1.06 -27.02
N GLY A 105 10.44 0.23 -26.75
CA GLY A 105 11.60 0.82 -26.07
C GLY A 105 12.79 1.12 -26.98
N ASN A 106 14.02 1.08 -26.44
CA ASN A 106 15.28 1.38 -27.09
C ASN A 106 15.40 2.85 -27.52
N ILE A 107 15.52 3.13 -28.82
CA ILE A 107 15.71 4.50 -29.36
C ILE A 107 14.55 5.46 -29.03
N TYR A 108 13.40 4.93 -28.66
CA TYR A 108 12.20 5.75 -28.38
C TYR A 108 12.09 6.19 -26.92
N ASN A 109 12.75 5.49 -26.00
CA ASN A 109 12.77 5.80 -24.56
C ASN A 109 13.79 4.91 -23.83
N SER A 110 13.82 4.99 -22.49
CA SER A 110 14.73 4.22 -21.63
C SER A 110 14.27 2.78 -21.34
N PHE A 111 13.19 2.32 -21.93
CA PHE A 111 12.76 0.94 -21.72
C PHE A 111 13.70 -0.06 -22.37
N ILE A 112 13.92 -1.18 -21.71
CA ILE A 112 14.68 -2.29 -22.33
C ILE A 112 13.93 -2.77 -23.56
N PRO A 113 14.60 -2.90 -24.71
CA PRO A 113 13.95 -3.34 -25.95
C PRO A 113 13.24 -4.67 -25.77
N SER A 114 11.95 -4.70 -26.09
CA SER A 114 11.15 -5.93 -26.00
C SER A 114 10.12 -5.98 -27.12
N LEU A 115 10.11 -7.11 -27.82
CA LEU A 115 9.08 -7.44 -28.81
C LEU A 115 7.97 -8.31 -28.20
N THR A 116 8.19 -8.90 -27.04
CA THR A 116 7.22 -9.69 -26.30
C THR A 116 6.71 -8.84 -25.13
N LEU A 117 5.56 -8.21 -25.33
CA LEU A 117 4.95 -7.31 -24.36
C LEU A 117 3.78 -8.01 -23.68
N GLY A 118 3.88 -8.21 -22.37
CA GLY A 118 2.81 -8.77 -21.54
C GLY A 118 2.10 -7.70 -20.72
N CYS A 119 1.04 -8.11 -20.04
CA CYS A 119 0.22 -7.25 -19.18
C CYS A 119 0.68 -7.26 -17.70
N GLY A 120 1.76 -7.96 -17.37
CA GLY A 120 2.24 -8.10 -16.00
C GLY A 120 1.20 -8.64 -15.05
N SER A 121 1.24 -8.23 -13.80
CA SER A 121 0.30 -8.67 -12.75
C SER A 121 -1.15 -8.29 -13.05
N TYR A 122 -1.39 -7.20 -13.75
CA TYR A 122 -2.76 -6.82 -14.16
C TYR A 122 -3.39 -7.85 -15.10
N GLY A 123 -2.62 -8.49 -15.96
CA GLY A 123 -3.06 -9.54 -16.87
C GLY A 123 -2.77 -10.95 -16.36
N HIS A 124 -2.47 -11.11 -15.07
CA HIS A 124 -2.07 -12.38 -14.46
C HIS A 124 -0.83 -13.02 -15.07
N ASN A 125 0.07 -12.20 -15.63
CA ASN A 125 1.34 -12.66 -16.17
C ASN A 125 2.47 -12.49 -15.14
N SER A 126 3.40 -13.44 -15.11
CA SER A 126 4.57 -13.35 -14.21
C SER A 126 5.58 -12.29 -14.64
N VAL A 127 5.61 -11.94 -15.93
CA VAL A 127 6.51 -10.95 -16.52
C VAL A 127 5.77 -10.08 -17.52
N ALA A 128 6.23 -8.84 -17.71
CA ALA A 128 5.65 -7.87 -18.64
C ALA A 128 6.53 -7.63 -19.87
N GLY A 129 7.71 -8.21 -19.96
CA GLY A 129 8.69 -8.04 -21.04
C GLY A 129 9.37 -9.34 -21.41
N ASN A 130 10.58 -9.25 -21.93
CA ASN A 130 11.35 -10.39 -22.38
C ASN A 130 11.59 -11.41 -21.26
N ILE A 131 11.43 -12.69 -21.58
CA ILE A 131 11.85 -13.79 -20.73
C ILE A 131 13.32 -14.06 -21.03
N SER A 132 14.14 -14.11 -19.99
CA SER A 132 15.58 -14.41 -20.06
C SER A 132 15.95 -15.57 -19.15
N THR A 133 17.21 -15.95 -19.14
CA THR A 133 17.72 -17.00 -18.27
C THR A 133 17.42 -16.75 -16.78
N VAL A 134 17.38 -15.49 -16.36
CA VAL A 134 17.04 -15.13 -14.97
C VAL A 134 15.63 -15.59 -14.58
N ASN A 135 14.69 -15.55 -15.51
CA ASN A 135 13.31 -16.00 -15.27
C ASN A 135 13.20 -17.53 -15.18
N LEU A 136 14.18 -18.26 -15.71
CA LEU A 136 14.22 -19.72 -15.71
C LEU A 136 15.05 -20.29 -14.56
N LEU A 137 15.81 -19.43 -13.84
CA LEU A 137 16.63 -19.87 -12.71
C LEU A 137 15.75 -20.12 -11.48
N ASN A 138 15.90 -21.30 -10.90
CA ASN A 138 15.36 -21.60 -9.58
C ASN A 138 16.40 -21.24 -8.52
N ILE A 139 16.27 -20.06 -7.92
CA ILE A 139 17.19 -19.57 -6.90
C ILE A 139 16.88 -20.26 -5.57
N LYS A 140 17.80 -21.15 -5.15
CA LYS A 140 17.73 -21.75 -3.82
C LYS A 140 18.42 -20.85 -2.79
N LYS A 141 17.75 -20.57 -1.70
CA LYS A 141 18.31 -19.83 -0.58
C LYS A 141 18.82 -20.83 0.45
N VAL A 142 20.09 -20.69 0.86
CA VAL A 142 20.67 -21.49 1.95
C VAL A 142 20.78 -20.58 3.17
N GLY A 143 20.01 -20.89 4.20
CA GLY A 143 20.09 -20.20 5.48
C GLY A 143 21.02 -20.94 6.43
N GLN A 144 22.13 -20.31 6.82
CA GLN A 144 23.03 -20.84 7.83
C GLN A 144 22.73 -20.19 9.18
N ARG A 145 22.70 -21.00 10.23
CA ARG A 145 22.61 -20.46 11.60
C ARG A 145 23.85 -19.60 11.91
N ARG A 146 23.64 -18.40 12.37
CA ARG A 146 24.71 -17.53 12.85
C ARG A 146 25.22 -18.06 14.18
N ASN A 147 26.48 -18.48 14.23
CA ASN A 147 27.09 -18.98 15.46
C ASN A 147 27.31 -17.88 16.53
N ASN A 148 27.32 -16.62 16.12
CA ASN A 148 27.47 -15.49 17.02
C ASN A 148 26.13 -15.01 17.62
N MET A 149 25.00 -15.64 17.32
CA MET A 149 23.71 -15.38 17.97
C MET A 149 23.42 -16.42 19.06
N GLN A 150 24.38 -16.68 19.91
CA GLN A 150 24.23 -17.63 21.03
C GLN A 150 23.63 -17.00 22.27
N TRP A 151 23.37 -15.69 22.25
CA TRP A 151 22.73 -15.03 23.39
C TRP A 151 21.27 -14.69 23.04
N PHE A 152 20.43 -14.93 23.99
CA PHE A 152 19.02 -14.56 23.97
C PHE A 152 18.82 -13.49 25.02
N LYS A 153 18.46 -12.27 24.62
CA LYS A 153 18.20 -11.19 25.54
C LYS A 153 16.76 -11.28 26.01
N ILE A 154 16.59 -11.59 27.27
CA ILE A 154 15.31 -11.50 27.98
C ILE A 154 15.37 -10.29 28.93
N PRO A 155 14.23 -9.81 29.44
CA PRO A 155 14.22 -8.81 30.50
C PRO A 155 15.13 -9.22 31.64
N SER A 156 15.84 -8.27 32.24
CA SER A 156 16.78 -8.53 33.34
C SER A 156 16.12 -9.16 34.57
N LYS A 157 14.80 -8.94 34.70
CA LYS A 157 13.98 -9.49 35.78
C LYS A 157 12.65 -9.97 35.22
N ILE A 158 12.28 -11.20 35.56
CA ILE A 158 10.99 -11.81 35.30
C ILE A 158 10.49 -12.43 36.60
N TYR A 159 9.33 -12.00 37.05
CA TYR A 159 8.70 -12.50 38.27
C TYR A 159 7.48 -13.33 37.90
N ILE A 160 7.43 -14.61 38.32
CA ILE A 160 6.39 -15.59 37.94
C ILE A 160 5.76 -16.19 39.20
N GLU A 161 5.47 -15.39 40.19
CA GLU A 161 4.88 -15.88 41.43
C GLU A 161 3.56 -15.19 41.75
N LYS A 162 2.76 -15.79 42.62
CA LYS A 162 1.57 -15.14 43.16
C LYS A 162 2.01 -13.86 43.88
N ASN A 163 1.31 -12.77 43.63
CA ASN A 163 1.61 -11.44 44.18
C ASN A 163 2.94 -10.81 43.71
N SER A 164 3.58 -11.29 42.64
CA SER A 164 4.78 -10.71 42.09
C SER A 164 4.61 -9.21 41.72
N ILE A 165 3.39 -8.74 41.58
CA ILE A 165 3.05 -7.33 41.36
C ILE A 165 3.49 -6.42 42.52
N GLU A 166 3.65 -6.96 43.76
CA GLU A 166 4.17 -6.21 44.90
C GLU A 166 5.59 -5.70 44.69
N TYR A 167 6.32 -6.25 43.69
CA TYR A 167 7.64 -5.72 43.30
C TYR A 167 7.60 -4.25 42.88
N LEU A 168 6.44 -3.72 42.47
CA LEU A 168 6.27 -2.28 42.21
C LEU A 168 6.63 -1.41 43.43
N HIS A 169 6.55 -1.95 44.66
CA HIS A 169 7.00 -1.26 45.90
C HIS A 169 8.51 -1.08 45.96
N ASP A 170 9.28 -1.97 45.32
CA ASP A 170 10.74 -1.96 45.35
C ASP A 170 11.36 -1.12 44.21
N MET A 171 10.56 -0.67 43.24
CA MET A 171 11.00 0.18 42.15
C MET A 171 11.24 1.60 42.63
N ASN A 172 12.47 1.94 42.97
CA ASN A 172 12.85 3.17 43.71
C ASN A 172 12.72 4.45 42.89
N GLU A 173 12.84 4.41 41.59
CA GLU A 173 12.95 5.57 40.70
C GLU A 173 11.61 6.02 40.09
N MET A 174 10.52 5.42 40.48
CA MET A 174 9.21 5.63 39.90
C MET A 174 8.43 6.71 40.66
N SER A 175 8.04 7.78 39.98
CA SER A 175 7.26 8.91 40.52
C SER A 175 6.07 9.30 39.69
N ARG A 176 6.19 9.21 38.37
CA ARG A 176 5.14 9.55 37.41
C ARG A 176 4.95 8.40 36.45
N VAL A 177 3.86 7.69 36.58
CA VAL A 177 3.61 6.44 35.85
C VAL A 177 2.59 6.64 34.76
N PHE A 178 2.93 6.26 33.53
CA PHE A 178 1.97 6.17 32.44
C PHE A 178 1.57 4.72 32.20
N ILE A 179 0.30 4.41 32.39
CA ILE A 179 -0.22 3.03 32.28
C ILE A 179 -0.86 2.86 30.91
N VAL A 180 -0.38 1.91 30.10
CA VAL A 180 -0.88 1.58 28.78
C VAL A 180 -1.58 0.24 28.81
N THR A 181 -2.85 0.19 28.37
CA THR A 181 -3.66 -1.02 28.47
C THR A 181 -4.84 -1.00 27.48
N ASP A 182 -5.68 -2.00 27.54
CA ASP A 182 -6.96 -2.08 26.83
C ASP A 182 -8.15 -2.08 27.78
N GLN A 183 -9.35 -1.83 27.25
CA GLN A 183 -10.60 -1.79 28.02
C GLN A 183 -10.93 -3.12 28.70
N SER A 184 -10.45 -4.24 28.18
CA SER A 184 -10.71 -5.56 28.76
C SER A 184 -9.96 -5.71 30.09
N MET A 185 -8.71 -5.24 30.14
CA MET A 185 -7.90 -5.27 31.35
C MET A 185 -8.49 -4.37 32.45
N VAL A 186 -9.07 -3.23 32.05
CA VAL A 186 -9.81 -2.35 32.99
C VAL A 186 -11.03 -3.09 33.56
N LYS A 187 -11.87 -3.66 32.71
CA LYS A 187 -13.11 -4.37 33.11
C LYS A 187 -12.83 -5.59 33.99
N LEU A 188 -11.73 -6.29 33.73
CA LEU A 188 -11.30 -7.46 34.52
C LEU A 188 -10.64 -7.10 35.85
N GLY A 189 -10.45 -5.81 36.15
CA GLY A 189 -9.86 -5.33 37.40
C GLY A 189 -8.34 -5.50 37.51
N TYR A 190 -7.64 -5.83 36.41
CA TYR A 190 -6.17 -5.93 36.44
C TYR A 190 -5.49 -4.57 36.60
N VAL A 191 -6.06 -3.52 36.03
CA VAL A 191 -5.57 -2.16 36.21
C VAL A 191 -5.66 -1.76 37.69
N THR A 192 -6.78 -2.03 38.35
CA THR A 192 -7.00 -1.74 39.78
C THR A 192 -5.92 -2.41 40.63
N LYS A 193 -5.56 -3.65 40.34
CA LYS A 193 -4.48 -4.35 41.08
C LYS A 193 -3.15 -3.60 40.99
N VAL A 194 -2.84 -3.00 39.84
CA VAL A 194 -1.62 -2.20 39.64
C VAL A 194 -1.74 -0.87 40.40
N THR A 195 -2.86 -0.14 40.22
CA THR A 195 -3.04 1.17 40.88
C THR A 195 -3.06 1.07 42.39
N ASP A 196 -3.66 0.01 42.95
CA ASP A 196 -3.65 -0.27 44.40
C ASP A 196 -2.20 -0.42 44.92
N GLN A 197 -1.32 -1.08 44.15
CA GLN A 197 0.10 -1.20 44.52
C GLN A 197 0.82 0.15 44.46
N LEU A 198 0.52 0.98 43.44
CA LEU A 198 1.10 2.31 43.32
C LEU A 198 0.67 3.23 44.47
N GLU A 199 -0.60 3.15 44.87
CA GLU A 199 -1.19 3.97 45.94
C GLU A 199 -0.77 3.50 47.35
N SER A 200 -0.70 2.19 47.57
CA SER A 200 -0.30 1.59 48.86
C SER A 200 1.18 1.54 49.11
N ARG A 201 2.00 1.98 48.15
CA ARG A 201 3.46 1.97 48.27
C ARG A 201 3.94 2.71 49.51
N PRO A 202 4.81 2.10 50.36
CA PRO A 202 5.37 2.76 51.49
C PRO A 202 6.16 4.00 51.10
N SER A 203 5.90 5.15 51.70
CA SER A 203 6.49 6.44 51.28
C SER A 203 8.01 6.51 51.51
N ARG A 204 8.56 5.77 52.44
CA ARG A 204 10.02 5.73 52.74
C ARG A 204 10.78 7.05 52.47
N GLY A 205 10.12 8.20 52.73
CA GLY A 205 10.65 9.53 52.46
C GLY A 205 10.52 10.02 51.00
N ARG A 206 9.71 9.34 50.15
CA ARG A 206 9.45 9.68 48.74
C ARG A 206 8.07 10.29 48.60
N GLY A 207 7.89 11.11 47.57
CA GLY A 207 6.58 11.67 47.23
C GLY A 207 5.57 10.60 46.79
N LYS A 208 4.29 10.97 46.79
CA LYS A 208 3.20 10.14 46.27
C LYS A 208 3.40 9.93 44.76
N ILE A 209 3.16 8.68 44.29
CA ILE A 209 3.18 8.37 42.87
C ILE A 209 1.94 8.99 42.23
N THR A 210 2.13 9.65 41.09
CA THR A 210 1.05 10.10 40.21
C THR A 210 1.02 9.19 38.99
N TYR A 211 -0.17 8.87 38.51
CA TYR A 211 -0.30 8.06 37.30
C TYR A 211 -1.37 8.58 36.38
N GLU A 212 -1.24 8.30 35.09
CA GLU A 212 -2.22 8.51 34.05
C GLU A 212 -2.46 7.22 33.29
N LEU A 213 -3.71 6.98 32.90
CA LEU A 213 -4.17 5.74 32.27
C LEU A 213 -4.54 6.00 30.80
N PHE A 214 -3.89 5.28 29.89
CA PHE A 214 -4.28 5.16 28.49
C PHE A 214 -4.81 3.76 28.24
N CYS A 215 -6.13 3.63 28.03
CA CYS A 215 -6.83 2.35 27.93
C CYS A 215 -7.52 2.10 26.57
N ASP A 216 -7.13 2.84 25.55
CA ASP A 216 -7.72 2.75 24.22
C ASP A 216 -6.90 1.88 23.24
N VAL A 217 -6.07 0.98 23.76
CA VAL A 217 -5.30 0.07 22.90
C VAL A 217 -6.23 -1.00 22.35
N GLU A 218 -6.31 -1.08 21.03
CA GLU A 218 -7.03 -2.13 20.30
C GLU A 218 -6.09 -3.31 19.96
N PRO A 219 -6.62 -4.51 19.62
CA PRO A 219 -5.81 -5.57 19.01
C PRO A 219 -5.10 -5.06 17.75
N ASP A 220 -3.81 -5.37 17.60
CA ASP A 220 -2.96 -4.86 16.53
C ASP A 220 -3.00 -3.33 16.44
N PRO A 221 -2.41 -2.61 17.42
CA PRO A 221 -2.61 -1.18 17.60
C PRO A 221 -2.17 -0.38 16.37
N SER A 222 -3.06 0.51 15.94
CA SER A 222 -2.84 1.38 14.79
C SER A 222 -1.84 2.51 15.11
N ILE A 223 -1.25 3.09 14.06
CA ILE A 223 -0.38 4.28 14.21
C ILE A 223 -1.15 5.43 14.87
N GLN A 224 -2.45 5.54 14.61
CA GLN A 224 -3.32 6.57 15.20
C GLN A 224 -3.44 6.40 16.71
N THR A 225 -3.64 5.18 17.18
CA THR A 225 -3.70 4.83 18.60
C THR A 225 -2.38 5.14 19.30
N VAL A 226 -1.26 4.74 18.69
CA VAL A 226 0.08 5.06 19.23
C VAL A 226 0.31 6.58 19.31
N LYS A 227 -0.05 7.34 18.25
CA LYS A 227 0.07 8.81 18.27
C LYS A 227 -0.79 9.46 19.35
N LYS A 228 -2.00 8.95 19.58
CA LYS A 228 -2.89 9.43 20.65
C LYS A 228 -2.24 9.19 22.02
N GLY A 229 -1.78 7.98 22.29
CA GLY A 229 -1.07 7.64 23.53
C GLY A 229 0.19 8.49 23.72
N LEU A 230 0.99 8.69 22.66
CA LEU A 230 2.19 9.53 22.68
C LEU A 230 1.88 10.98 23.07
N SER A 231 0.80 11.56 22.53
CA SER A 231 0.40 12.94 22.85
C SER A 231 0.05 13.10 24.34
N LEU A 232 -0.68 12.14 24.91
CA LEU A 232 -1.01 12.12 26.34
C LEU A 232 0.24 11.92 27.20
N MET A 233 1.10 10.98 26.81
CA MET A 233 2.37 10.73 27.50
C MET A 233 3.28 11.97 27.51
N GLN A 234 3.39 12.67 26.37
CA GLN A 234 4.15 13.91 26.28
C GLN A 234 3.62 15.03 27.16
N ALA A 235 2.30 15.15 27.29
CA ALA A 235 1.67 16.13 28.19
C ALA A 235 1.89 15.75 29.66
N PHE A 236 1.82 14.47 29.99
CA PHE A 236 1.99 13.98 31.36
C PHE A 236 3.44 13.90 31.80
N GLN A 237 4.43 13.74 30.90
CA GLN A 237 5.87 13.64 31.19
C GLN A 237 6.18 12.55 32.24
N PRO A 238 5.93 11.26 31.96
CA PRO A 238 6.19 10.17 32.88
C PRO A 238 7.69 9.85 32.96
N ASP A 239 8.13 9.30 34.10
CA ASP A 239 9.42 8.66 34.27
C ASP A 239 9.36 7.12 34.08
N THR A 240 8.18 6.57 34.12
CA THR A 240 7.94 5.13 34.03
C THR A 240 6.71 4.81 33.19
N ILE A 241 6.81 3.80 32.33
CA ILE A 241 5.69 3.25 31.58
C ILE A 241 5.40 1.84 32.10
N ILE A 242 4.13 1.56 32.38
CA ILE A 242 3.64 0.21 32.73
C ILE A 242 2.65 -0.25 31.67
N ALA A 243 2.97 -1.32 30.94
CA ALA A 243 2.04 -1.98 30.05
C ALA A 243 1.31 -3.10 30.80
N ILE A 244 -0.02 -3.10 30.72
CA ILE A 244 -0.87 -4.14 31.31
C ILE A 244 -1.66 -4.80 30.20
N GLY A 245 -1.43 -6.07 29.93
CA GLY A 245 -2.14 -6.81 28.88
C GLY A 245 -1.26 -7.79 28.13
N GLY A 246 -1.71 -8.16 26.94
CA GLY A 246 -1.00 -9.01 26.00
C GLY A 246 -0.03 -8.24 25.10
N GLY A 247 0.31 -8.86 23.95
CA GLY A 247 1.24 -8.28 22.97
C GLY A 247 0.87 -6.87 22.54
N SER A 248 -0.41 -6.60 22.22
CA SER A 248 -0.87 -5.30 21.75
C SER A 248 -0.60 -4.15 22.72
N ALA A 249 -0.85 -4.36 24.01
CA ALA A 249 -0.56 -3.35 25.04
C ALA A 249 0.96 -3.12 25.19
N MET A 250 1.75 -4.19 25.13
CA MET A 250 3.21 -4.12 25.20
C MET A 250 3.80 -3.41 23.96
N ASP A 251 3.29 -3.70 22.78
CA ASP A 251 3.76 -3.08 21.55
C ASP A 251 3.38 -1.60 21.46
N ALA A 252 2.17 -1.23 21.90
CA ALA A 252 1.76 0.17 21.95
C ALA A 252 2.56 1.00 22.97
N ALA A 253 3.01 0.37 24.06
CA ALA A 253 3.79 1.02 25.12
C ALA A 253 5.28 1.19 24.77
N LYS A 254 5.79 0.43 23.82
CA LYS A 254 7.19 0.40 23.38
C LYS A 254 7.55 1.54 22.44
#